data_87bba081f28921ea3dccf99bdf9f2238
#
_entry.id   87bba081f28921ea3dccf99bdf9f2238
#
_cell.length_a   1.000
_cell.length_b   1.000
_cell.length_c   1.000
_cell.angle_alpha   90.00
_cell.angle_beta   90.00
_cell.angle_gamma   90.00
#
_symmetry.space_group_name_H-M   'P 1'
#
loop_
_entity.id
_entity.type
_entity.pdbx_description
1 polymer ?
#
loop_
_entity_poly.entity_id
_entity_poly.type
_entity_poly.pdbx_seq_one_letter_code
_entity_poly.pdbx_strand_id
1 'polypeptide(L)'
;MTRTGLSVVFLACLLSSCASTPEASDREPDQAGDVDPLLSNAGVPHAVVAEVFLTPMTPEDNVDSPALWVDGDGKAVLLATAKATGRLMTYDGDSGAAIGVVGRKGAAAGEFDRPNGIFAIDDLVFVVERDNRRVQVLRAPAMASLGSFGQAELQQPYGVWLQRTAPGRYDVLVSDAYMAGEDAGGNEIVPPLAQLDRRLRRYEVVVDGTSLHSRLAGSIGDTSAAGAIRIPESVWGDPAHDRLLVAEEDTRSGTALREYDMAGRYRGRDIGLGVFKAQAEGIALKQCKDGSGYWITTDQFKDRSLFHVWDRRSMAHVGAFAGKVVGNTDGIWLHQGATPRFPQGVFYAVHDDMGVGAFDWRDIAAALKLAACPES
;
A
#
# COMPACT_ATOMS: atom_id res chain seq x y z
N MET A 1 -46.91 31.02 -65.05
CA MET A 1 -45.58 31.26 -64.39
C MET A 1 -45.74 30.95 -62.94
N THR A 2 -45.51 29.70 -62.55
CA THR A 2 -45.62 29.13 -61.18
C THR A 2 -44.21 28.84 -60.67
N ARG A 3 -43.80 29.52 -59.60
CA ARG A 3 -42.51 29.30 -58.92
C ARG A 3 -42.76 28.29 -57.79
N THR A 4 -42.21 27.12 -57.91
CA THR A 4 -42.11 26.12 -56.89
C THR A 4 -40.94 26.45 -55.93
N GLY A 5 -41.27 26.74 -54.66
CA GLY A 5 -40.29 26.89 -53.61
C GLY A 5 -39.87 25.56 -53.02
N LEU A 6 -38.58 25.29 -53.01
CA LEU A 6 -37.97 24.12 -52.43
C LEU A 6 -37.65 24.42 -50.92
N SER A 7 -38.36 23.82 -49.99
CA SER A 7 -38.07 23.88 -48.57
C SER A 7 -36.97 22.86 -48.22
N VAL A 8 -35.80 23.35 -47.81
CA VAL A 8 -34.73 22.52 -47.25
C VAL A 8 -35.00 22.37 -45.75
N VAL A 9 -35.29 21.16 -45.32
CA VAL A 9 -35.39 20.79 -43.90
C VAL A 9 -33.97 20.45 -43.42
N PHE A 10 -33.42 21.29 -42.55
CA PHE A 10 -32.19 20.98 -41.80
C PHE A 10 -32.53 20.03 -40.67
N LEU A 11 -32.10 18.77 -40.77
CA LEU A 11 -32.14 17.79 -39.69
C LEU A 11 -30.93 18.03 -38.79
N ALA A 12 -31.10 18.69 -37.67
CA ALA A 12 -30.07 18.84 -36.64
C ALA A 12 -29.93 17.49 -35.90
N CYS A 13 -28.87 16.75 -36.22
CA CYS A 13 -28.45 15.63 -35.38
C CYS A 13 -27.88 16.16 -34.05
N LEU A 14 -28.67 16.05 -32.99
CA LEU A 14 -28.21 16.18 -31.62
C LEU A 14 -27.33 14.98 -31.32
N LEU A 15 -26.00 15.15 -31.38
CA LEU A 15 -25.03 14.23 -30.80
C LEU A 15 -25.16 14.37 -29.28
N SER A 16 -25.97 13.51 -28.66
CA SER A 16 -25.88 13.26 -27.21
C SER A 16 -24.54 12.58 -26.96
N SER A 17 -23.55 13.38 -26.56
CA SER A 17 -22.38 12.83 -25.89
C SER A 17 -22.90 12.22 -24.56
N CYS A 18 -22.97 10.90 -24.49
CA CYS A 18 -22.97 10.22 -23.21
C CYS A 18 -21.61 10.55 -22.56
N ALA A 19 -21.59 11.61 -21.75
CA ALA A 19 -20.58 11.71 -20.74
C ALA A 19 -20.84 10.51 -19.81
N SER A 20 -20.00 9.49 -19.88
CA SER A 20 -19.91 8.50 -18.84
C SER A 20 -19.61 9.29 -17.56
N THR A 21 -20.55 9.32 -16.64
CA THR A 21 -20.24 9.67 -15.25
C THR A 21 -19.06 8.80 -14.88
N PRO A 22 -17.97 9.35 -14.31
CA PRO A 22 -16.95 8.51 -13.72
C PRO A 22 -17.69 7.54 -12.79
N GLU A 23 -17.43 6.25 -12.95
CA GLU A 23 -17.81 5.25 -11.96
C GLU A 23 -17.40 5.84 -10.62
N ALA A 24 -18.33 5.81 -9.64
CA ALA A 24 -18.02 6.29 -8.31
C ALA A 24 -16.70 5.66 -7.92
N SER A 25 -15.68 6.50 -7.74
CA SER A 25 -14.35 6.02 -7.38
C SER A 25 -14.54 5.05 -6.23
N ASP A 26 -13.80 3.96 -6.26
CA ASP A 26 -13.74 2.92 -5.26
C ASP A 26 -13.26 3.54 -3.94
N ARG A 27 -14.15 4.26 -3.29
CA ARG A 27 -13.89 5.01 -2.06
C ARG A 27 -13.73 4.01 -0.92
N GLU A 28 -12.74 4.23 -0.10
CA GLU A 28 -12.58 3.45 1.11
C GLU A 28 -13.78 3.71 2.07
N PRO A 29 -14.10 2.77 2.97
CA PRO A 29 -15.36 2.77 3.73
C PRO A 29 -15.66 4.02 4.53
N ASP A 30 -14.62 4.75 4.95
CA ASP A 30 -14.73 5.96 5.77
C ASP A 30 -14.78 7.26 4.97
N GLN A 31 -14.54 7.23 3.66
CA GLN A 31 -14.46 8.40 2.78
C GLN A 31 -15.83 8.87 2.24
N ALA A 32 -16.88 8.12 2.48
CA ALA A 32 -18.21 8.46 1.99
C ALA A 32 -18.77 9.71 2.68
N GLY A 33 -18.67 10.84 2.01
CA GLY A 33 -19.26 12.12 2.42
C GLY A 33 -18.32 13.12 3.10
N ASP A 34 -17.04 12.80 3.27
CA ASP A 34 -16.06 13.72 3.85
C ASP A 34 -15.41 14.61 2.80
N VAL A 35 -15.00 15.80 3.22
CA VAL A 35 -14.19 16.71 2.40
C VAL A 35 -12.76 16.18 2.40
N ASP A 36 -12.20 15.92 1.22
CA ASP A 36 -10.83 15.44 1.07
C ASP A 36 -9.83 16.36 1.80
N PRO A 37 -9.03 15.84 2.74
CA PRO A 37 -8.07 16.64 3.47
C PRO A 37 -6.94 17.09 2.52
N LEU A 38 -6.55 18.38 2.63
CA LEU A 38 -5.47 18.96 1.86
C LEU A 38 -4.31 19.36 2.76
N LEU A 39 -3.09 18.94 2.43
CA LEU A 39 -1.88 19.29 3.18
C LEU A 39 -1.64 20.81 3.17
N SER A 40 -1.96 21.48 2.05
CA SER A 40 -1.89 22.93 1.92
C SER A 40 -2.71 23.69 2.98
N ASN A 41 -3.75 23.07 3.51
CA ASN A 41 -4.65 23.64 4.52
C ASN A 41 -4.36 23.14 5.94
N ALA A 42 -3.58 22.08 6.09
CA ALA A 42 -3.40 21.37 7.36
C ALA A 42 -2.45 22.08 8.33
N GLY A 43 -1.59 22.99 7.83
CA GLY A 43 -0.63 23.71 8.66
C GLY A 43 0.43 22.82 9.36
N VAL A 44 0.66 21.61 8.87
CA VAL A 44 1.62 20.67 9.47
C VAL A 44 3.04 21.04 9.04
N PRO A 45 3.98 21.29 9.96
CA PRO A 45 5.38 21.53 9.62
C PRO A 45 6.02 20.32 8.96
N HIS A 46 6.61 20.51 7.78
CA HIS A 46 7.28 19.44 7.04
C HIS A 46 8.41 19.99 6.16
N ALA A 47 9.37 19.11 5.83
CA ALA A 47 10.35 19.39 4.80
C ALA A 47 9.77 19.03 3.41
N VAL A 48 10.26 19.70 2.36
CA VAL A 48 9.93 19.31 0.99
C VAL A 48 11.14 18.61 0.39
N VAL A 49 10.93 17.36 -0.03
CA VAL A 49 11.94 16.52 -0.70
C VAL A 49 11.45 16.28 -2.12
N ALA A 50 12.27 16.60 -3.11
CA ALA A 50 11.86 16.40 -4.50
C ALA A 50 11.91 14.92 -4.85
N GLU A 51 10.93 14.47 -5.63
CA GLU A 51 10.98 13.16 -6.30
C GLU A 51 12.15 13.14 -7.28
N VAL A 52 12.89 12.03 -7.31
CA VAL A 52 13.97 11.80 -8.29
C VAL A 52 13.38 11.48 -9.66
N PHE A 53 12.26 10.78 -9.67
CA PHE A 53 11.43 10.53 -10.84
C PHE A 53 9.99 10.20 -10.43
N LEU A 54 9.09 10.25 -11.41
CA LEU A 54 7.78 9.63 -11.40
C LEU A 54 7.73 8.61 -12.52
N THR A 55 7.07 7.47 -12.29
CA THR A 55 6.77 6.52 -13.38
C THR A 55 5.74 7.12 -14.33
N PRO A 56 5.53 6.57 -15.54
CA PRO A 56 4.38 6.95 -16.36
C PRO A 56 3.08 6.84 -15.58
N MET A 57 2.20 7.83 -15.75
CA MET A 57 0.89 7.90 -15.11
C MET A 57 -0.14 7.15 -15.94
N THR A 58 -0.84 6.19 -15.32
CA THR A 58 -1.85 5.32 -15.94
C THR A 58 -3.16 5.37 -15.15
N PRO A 59 -4.02 6.39 -15.36
CA PRO A 59 -5.25 6.59 -14.58
C PRO A 59 -6.20 5.37 -14.60
N GLU A 60 -6.16 4.57 -15.67
CA GLU A 60 -6.99 3.39 -15.82
C GLU A 60 -6.60 2.22 -14.91
N ASP A 61 -5.41 2.27 -14.31
CA ASP A 61 -4.85 1.15 -13.55
C ASP A 61 -5.28 1.14 -12.09
N ASN A 62 -5.54 2.29 -11.49
CA ASN A 62 -5.71 2.44 -10.05
C ASN A 62 -4.54 1.75 -9.31
N VAL A 63 -3.36 2.40 -9.38
CA VAL A 63 -2.10 1.88 -8.81
C VAL A 63 -2.15 2.03 -7.28
N ASP A 64 -1.84 0.95 -6.53
CA ASP A 64 -2.04 0.92 -5.08
C ASP A 64 -0.74 0.76 -4.28
N SER A 65 0.00 -0.31 -4.47
CA SER A 65 1.15 -0.63 -3.61
C SER A 65 2.40 -0.96 -4.42
N PRO A 66 3.57 -0.37 -4.09
CA PRO A 66 4.83 -0.68 -4.74
C PRO A 66 5.64 -1.73 -3.96
N ALA A 67 6.50 -2.47 -4.66
CA ALA A 67 7.59 -3.26 -4.09
C ALA A 67 8.79 -3.29 -5.03
N LEU A 68 10.00 -3.41 -4.51
CA LEU A 68 11.20 -3.53 -5.32
C LEU A 68 11.79 -4.93 -5.20
N TRP A 69 12.01 -5.57 -6.33
CA TRP A 69 12.85 -6.76 -6.43
C TRP A 69 14.18 -6.39 -7.09
N VAL A 70 15.28 -6.92 -6.55
CA VAL A 70 16.63 -6.70 -7.09
C VAL A 70 17.20 -8.05 -7.46
N ASP A 71 17.67 -8.19 -8.70
CA ASP A 71 18.27 -9.44 -9.18
C ASP A 71 19.72 -9.64 -8.70
N GLY A 72 20.31 -10.80 -9.04
CA GLY A 72 21.67 -11.13 -8.66
C GLY A 72 22.75 -10.22 -9.26
N ASP A 73 22.44 -9.50 -10.33
CA ASP A 73 23.33 -8.54 -11.00
C ASP A 73 23.13 -7.11 -10.49
N GLY A 74 22.23 -6.91 -9.53
CA GLY A 74 21.90 -5.62 -8.93
C GLY A 74 20.90 -4.78 -9.74
N LYS A 75 20.25 -5.36 -10.76
CA LYS A 75 19.20 -4.69 -11.50
C LYS A 75 17.92 -4.62 -10.65
N ALA A 76 17.45 -3.42 -10.43
CA ALA A 76 16.25 -3.14 -9.66
C ALA A 76 15.01 -3.13 -10.57
N VAL A 77 14.00 -3.91 -10.22
CA VAL A 77 12.68 -3.93 -10.87
C VAL A 77 11.64 -3.47 -9.84
N LEU A 78 11.06 -2.31 -10.10
CA LEU A 78 9.94 -1.78 -9.32
C LEU A 78 8.65 -2.41 -9.85
N LEU A 79 7.90 -3.01 -8.95
CA LEU A 79 6.59 -3.59 -9.20
C LEU A 79 5.53 -2.68 -8.54
N ALA A 80 4.38 -2.53 -9.16
CA ALA A 80 3.24 -1.87 -8.54
C ALA A 80 1.94 -2.61 -8.88
N THR A 81 1.07 -2.79 -7.90
CA THR A 81 -0.25 -3.39 -8.10
C THR A 81 -1.19 -2.41 -8.80
N ALA A 82 -2.06 -2.92 -9.67
CA ALA A 82 -3.03 -2.16 -10.43
C ALA A 82 -4.43 -2.74 -10.17
N LYS A 83 -5.16 -2.12 -9.22
CA LYS A 83 -6.44 -2.62 -8.68
C LYS A 83 -7.50 -2.80 -9.76
N ALA A 84 -7.66 -1.80 -10.63
CA ALA A 84 -8.74 -1.79 -11.62
C ALA A 84 -8.51 -2.76 -12.79
N THR A 85 -7.27 -2.86 -13.28
CA THR A 85 -6.92 -3.67 -14.45
C THR A 85 -6.47 -5.09 -14.10
N GLY A 86 -6.28 -5.39 -12.81
CA GLY A 86 -5.90 -6.73 -12.33
C GLY A 86 -4.56 -7.19 -12.87
N ARG A 87 -3.53 -6.35 -12.75
CA ARG A 87 -2.16 -6.63 -13.23
C ARG A 87 -1.11 -6.02 -12.31
N LEU A 88 0.14 -6.39 -12.51
CA LEU A 88 1.27 -5.71 -11.90
C LEU A 88 1.96 -4.87 -12.97
N MET A 89 2.16 -3.59 -12.70
CA MET A 89 3.00 -2.70 -13.48
C MET A 89 4.45 -2.97 -13.15
N THR A 90 5.35 -2.95 -14.13
CA THR A 90 6.77 -3.16 -13.92
C THR A 90 7.59 -2.01 -14.51
N TYR A 91 8.51 -1.50 -13.70
CA TYR A 91 9.35 -0.37 -14.07
C TYR A 91 10.82 -0.66 -13.72
N ASP A 92 11.72 0.01 -14.39
CA ASP A 92 13.11 0.08 -13.96
C ASP A 92 13.20 0.86 -12.64
N GLY A 93 13.74 0.25 -11.60
CA GLY A 93 13.74 0.81 -10.24
C GLY A 93 14.63 2.04 -10.11
N ASP A 94 15.63 2.21 -10.97
CA ASP A 94 16.54 3.35 -10.91
C ASP A 94 16.04 4.56 -11.72
N SER A 95 15.22 4.35 -12.74
CA SER A 95 14.80 5.43 -13.64
C SER A 95 13.28 5.67 -13.67
N GLY A 96 12.48 4.71 -13.24
CA GLY A 96 11.03 4.75 -13.37
C GLY A 96 10.51 4.45 -14.78
N ALA A 97 11.40 4.09 -15.71
CA ALA A 97 10.99 3.76 -17.07
C ALA A 97 10.15 2.48 -17.09
N ALA A 98 9.03 2.49 -17.82
CA ALA A 98 8.16 1.32 -17.94
C ALA A 98 8.92 0.16 -18.61
N ILE A 99 8.82 -1.03 -18.02
CA ILE A 99 9.32 -2.29 -18.59
C ILE A 99 8.17 -3.05 -19.26
N GLY A 100 7.02 -3.16 -18.57
CA GLY A 100 5.86 -3.89 -19.05
C GLY A 100 4.84 -4.16 -17.96
N VAL A 101 4.09 -5.24 -18.11
CA VAL A 101 3.06 -5.67 -17.17
C VAL A 101 3.16 -7.18 -16.93
N VAL A 102 2.70 -7.63 -15.76
CA VAL A 102 2.58 -9.04 -15.38
C VAL A 102 1.11 -9.33 -15.08
N GLY A 103 0.59 -10.39 -15.68
CA GLY A 103 -0.79 -10.84 -15.45
C GLY A 103 -1.84 -10.01 -16.17
N ARG A 104 -3.07 -10.25 -15.77
CA ARG A 104 -4.30 -9.61 -16.24
C ARG A 104 -5.42 -9.91 -15.25
N LYS A 105 -6.55 -9.24 -15.37
CA LYS A 105 -7.73 -9.50 -14.54
C LYS A 105 -8.23 -10.94 -14.69
N GLY A 106 -8.42 -11.61 -13.56
CA GLY A 106 -8.93 -12.98 -13.49
C GLY A 106 -8.54 -13.71 -12.21
N ALA A 107 -8.86 -15.01 -12.14
CA ALA A 107 -8.65 -15.84 -10.96
C ALA A 107 -7.68 -17.01 -11.18
N ALA A 108 -7.19 -17.24 -12.40
CA ALA A 108 -6.23 -18.30 -12.69
C ALA A 108 -4.83 -17.97 -12.14
N ALA A 109 -3.92 -18.92 -12.21
CA ALA A 109 -2.52 -18.71 -11.83
C ALA A 109 -1.88 -17.63 -12.74
N GLY A 110 -1.31 -16.59 -12.14
CA GLY A 110 -0.76 -15.44 -12.86
C GLY A 110 -1.80 -14.42 -13.33
N GLU A 111 -3.07 -14.59 -12.99
CA GLU A 111 -4.12 -13.59 -13.14
C GLU A 111 -4.45 -12.99 -11.75
N PHE A 112 -4.96 -11.76 -11.73
CA PHE A 112 -5.24 -11.03 -10.48
C PHE A 112 -6.63 -10.40 -10.54
N ASP A 113 -7.32 -10.33 -9.40
CA ASP A 113 -8.52 -9.54 -9.24
C ASP A 113 -8.40 -8.62 -8.03
N ARG A 114 -8.38 -7.32 -8.29
CA ARG A 114 -8.12 -6.24 -7.35
C ARG A 114 -6.87 -6.53 -6.50
N PRO A 115 -5.67 -6.58 -7.11
CA PRO A 115 -4.43 -6.72 -6.35
C PRO A 115 -4.15 -5.42 -5.58
N ASN A 116 -4.00 -5.53 -4.26
CA ASN A 116 -3.69 -4.44 -3.34
C ASN A 116 -2.24 -4.56 -2.84
N GLY A 117 -2.03 -5.08 -1.65
CA GLY A 117 -0.69 -5.20 -1.05
C GLY A 117 0.26 -6.10 -1.84
N ILE A 118 1.52 -5.71 -1.88
CA ILE A 118 2.60 -6.47 -2.51
C ILE A 118 3.84 -6.46 -1.63
N PHE A 119 4.58 -7.57 -1.60
CA PHE A 119 5.84 -7.66 -0.87
C PHE A 119 6.85 -8.51 -1.63
N ALA A 120 8.05 -7.96 -1.85
CA ALA A 120 9.15 -8.66 -2.49
C ALA A 120 10.21 -9.08 -1.47
N ILE A 121 10.60 -10.36 -1.48
CA ILE A 121 11.66 -10.91 -0.63
C ILE A 121 12.38 -12.05 -1.35
N ASP A 122 13.70 -12.10 -1.28
CA ASP A 122 14.52 -13.07 -2.00
C ASP A 122 14.19 -13.04 -3.51
N ASP A 123 13.78 -14.16 -4.11
CA ASP A 123 13.28 -14.27 -5.48
C ASP A 123 11.75 -14.38 -5.56
N LEU A 124 11.05 -14.03 -4.49
CA LEU A 124 9.59 -14.17 -4.39
C LEU A 124 8.88 -12.82 -4.32
N VAL A 125 7.70 -12.79 -4.91
CA VAL A 125 6.76 -11.65 -4.84
C VAL A 125 5.41 -12.19 -4.35
N PHE A 126 4.97 -11.68 -3.22
CA PHE A 126 3.66 -11.98 -2.62
C PHE A 126 2.69 -10.87 -3.01
N VAL A 127 1.56 -11.22 -3.60
CA VAL A 127 0.52 -10.29 -4.05
C VAL A 127 -0.79 -10.62 -3.38
N VAL A 128 -1.33 -9.68 -2.64
CA VAL A 128 -2.65 -9.79 -2.03
C VAL A 128 -3.71 -9.43 -3.06
N GLU A 129 -4.73 -10.26 -3.19
CA GLU A 129 -5.85 -10.05 -4.11
C GLU A 129 -7.15 -10.02 -3.31
N ARG A 130 -7.75 -8.81 -3.20
CA ARG A 130 -8.96 -8.62 -2.38
C ARG A 130 -10.12 -9.46 -2.90
N ASP A 131 -10.42 -9.36 -4.18
CA ASP A 131 -11.64 -9.97 -4.73
C ASP A 131 -11.47 -11.48 -5.00
N ASN A 132 -10.26 -11.95 -5.23
CA ASN A 132 -9.93 -13.38 -5.22
C ASN A 132 -9.74 -13.95 -3.80
N ARG A 133 -9.70 -13.11 -2.77
CA ARG A 133 -9.53 -13.45 -1.34
C ARG A 133 -8.33 -14.36 -1.09
N ARG A 134 -7.17 -14.01 -1.66
CA ARG A 134 -5.95 -14.83 -1.59
C ARG A 134 -4.69 -13.99 -1.56
N VAL A 135 -3.59 -14.66 -1.23
CA VAL A 135 -2.25 -14.18 -1.53
C VAL A 135 -1.66 -15.09 -2.59
N GLN A 136 -1.30 -14.55 -3.74
CA GLN A 136 -0.59 -15.29 -4.79
C GLN A 136 0.91 -15.06 -4.65
N VAL A 137 1.70 -16.12 -4.82
CA VAL A 137 3.16 -16.07 -4.74
C VAL A 137 3.74 -16.28 -6.13
N LEU A 138 4.54 -15.32 -6.58
CA LEU A 138 5.22 -15.36 -7.86
C LEU A 138 6.72 -15.53 -7.66
N ARG A 139 7.41 -16.11 -8.64
CA ARG A 139 8.86 -16.22 -8.66
C ARG A 139 9.49 -15.33 -9.73
N ALA A 140 10.34 -14.42 -9.30
CA ALA A 140 11.16 -13.59 -10.17
C ALA A 140 12.34 -14.41 -10.78
N PRO A 141 12.89 -14.00 -11.92
CA PRO A 141 12.47 -12.84 -12.74
C PRO A 141 11.26 -13.11 -13.64
N ALA A 142 10.89 -14.39 -13.84
CA ALA A 142 9.82 -14.76 -14.79
C ALA A 142 8.41 -14.39 -14.31
N MET A 143 8.26 -14.02 -13.03
CA MET A 143 6.97 -13.74 -12.38
C MET A 143 5.96 -14.90 -12.54
N ALA A 144 6.48 -16.13 -12.59
CA ALA A 144 5.66 -17.33 -12.68
C ALA A 144 4.98 -17.62 -11.35
N SER A 145 3.68 -17.89 -11.38
CA SER A 145 2.93 -18.25 -10.16
C SER A 145 3.38 -19.60 -9.62
N LEU A 146 3.73 -19.64 -8.33
CA LEU A 146 3.99 -20.87 -7.57
C LEU A 146 2.71 -21.43 -6.94
N GLY A 147 1.65 -20.64 -6.87
CA GLY A 147 0.38 -20.95 -6.23
C GLY A 147 -0.15 -19.81 -5.38
N SER A 148 -1.19 -20.09 -4.62
CA SER A 148 -1.84 -19.12 -3.75
C SER A 148 -2.34 -19.76 -2.47
N PHE A 149 -2.64 -18.93 -1.45
CA PHE A 149 -3.18 -19.35 -0.18
C PHE A 149 -4.15 -18.32 0.40
N GLY A 150 -4.87 -18.71 1.44
CA GLY A 150 -5.75 -17.82 2.21
C GLY A 150 -7.21 -17.80 1.77
N GLN A 151 -7.59 -18.45 0.66
CA GLN A 151 -8.94 -18.42 0.11
C GLN A 151 -10.04 -18.87 1.07
N ALA A 152 -9.71 -19.75 2.01
CA ALA A 152 -10.67 -20.26 3.00
C ALA A 152 -10.88 -19.30 4.18
N GLU A 153 -9.89 -18.46 4.47
CA GLU A 153 -9.87 -17.64 5.70
C GLU A 153 -10.02 -16.13 5.46
N LEU A 154 -9.48 -15.64 4.34
CA LEU A 154 -9.52 -14.21 3.99
C LEU A 154 -10.89 -13.82 3.40
N GLN A 155 -11.34 -12.61 3.71
CA GLN A 155 -12.59 -12.06 3.22
C GLN A 155 -12.38 -10.81 2.35
N GLN A 156 -11.67 -9.81 2.88
CA GLN A 156 -11.26 -8.59 2.17
C GLN A 156 -9.77 -8.30 2.51
N PRO A 157 -8.85 -9.15 2.05
CA PRO A 157 -7.43 -8.94 2.36
C PRO A 157 -6.89 -7.69 1.66
N TYR A 158 -5.97 -6.98 2.34
CA TYR A 158 -5.44 -5.72 1.86
C TYR A 158 -3.92 -5.66 1.92
N GLY A 159 -3.32 -5.30 3.05
CA GLY A 159 -1.89 -5.20 3.24
C GLY A 159 -1.21 -6.54 3.53
N VAL A 160 0.09 -6.61 3.30
CA VAL A 160 0.91 -7.79 3.59
C VAL A 160 2.29 -7.41 4.11
N TRP A 161 2.72 -8.08 5.15
CA TRP A 161 4.10 -8.06 5.61
C TRP A 161 4.58 -9.48 5.87
N LEU A 162 5.86 -9.74 5.63
CA LEU A 162 6.44 -11.04 5.91
C LEU A 162 7.92 -10.94 6.29
N GLN A 163 8.37 -11.98 7.00
CA GLN A 163 9.77 -12.19 7.31
C GLN A 163 10.20 -13.61 6.96
N ARG A 164 11.45 -13.75 6.55
CA ARG A 164 12.07 -15.07 6.40
C ARG A 164 12.48 -15.60 7.76
N THR A 165 11.98 -16.78 8.13
CA THR A 165 12.31 -17.45 9.39
C THR A 165 13.42 -18.50 9.21
N ALA A 166 13.53 -19.08 8.00
CA ALA A 166 14.60 -19.97 7.56
C ALA A 166 14.63 -19.98 6.02
N PRO A 167 15.64 -20.55 5.35
CA PRO A 167 15.63 -20.71 3.91
C PRO A 167 14.33 -21.34 3.41
N GLY A 168 13.64 -20.65 2.50
CA GLY A 168 12.35 -21.06 1.95
C GLY A 168 11.18 -21.08 2.94
N ARG A 169 11.33 -20.52 4.15
CA ARG A 169 10.26 -20.46 5.16
C ARG A 169 9.97 -19.02 5.56
N TYR A 170 8.70 -18.67 5.54
CA TYR A 170 8.23 -17.32 5.79
C TYR A 170 7.09 -17.30 6.81
N ASP A 171 7.11 -16.29 7.66
CA ASP A 171 5.99 -15.92 8.53
C ASP A 171 5.31 -14.71 7.89
N VAL A 172 4.05 -14.86 7.49
CA VAL A 172 3.32 -13.91 6.67
C VAL A 172 2.13 -13.38 7.44
N LEU A 173 2.00 -12.07 7.53
CA LEU A 173 0.82 -11.38 8.07
C LEU A 173 0.08 -10.69 6.94
N VAL A 174 -1.23 -10.88 6.89
CA VAL A 174 -2.13 -10.26 5.91
C VAL A 174 -3.22 -9.53 6.68
N SER A 175 -3.41 -8.24 6.41
CA SER A 175 -4.57 -7.52 6.93
C SER A 175 -5.84 -7.98 6.20
N ASP A 176 -6.95 -8.04 6.94
CA ASP A 176 -8.25 -8.52 6.42
C ASP A 176 -9.33 -7.52 6.84
N ALA A 177 -9.64 -6.59 5.93
CA ALA A 177 -10.52 -5.45 6.15
C ALA A 177 -12.01 -5.81 5.97
N TYR A 178 -12.41 -7.07 6.28
CA TYR A 178 -13.80 -7.51 6.13
C TYR A 178 -14.79 -6.61 6.85
N MET A 179 -15.94 -6.40 6.23
CA MET A 179 -17.02 -5.55 6.73
C MET A 179 -18.28 -6.37 7.11
N ALA A 180 -19.16 -5.80 7.91
CA ALA A 180 -20.41 -6.44 8.32
C ALA A 180 -21.48 -6.41 7.22
N GLY A 181 -21.27 -5.66 6.16
CA GLY A 181 -22.17 -5.41 5.05
C GLY A 181 -22.19 -3.94 4.68
N GLU A 182 -23.20 -3.51 3.95
CA GLU A 182 -23.39 -2.13 3.51
C GLU A 182 -24.66 -1.54 4.13
N ASP A 183 -24.67 -0.24 4.35
CA ASP A 183 -25.87 0.51 4.74
C ASP A 183 -26.77 0.82 3.53
N ALA A 184 -27.90 1.49 3.75
CA ALA A 184 -28.81 1.86 2.68
C ALA A 184 -28.22 2.85 1.65
N GLY A 185 -27.11 3.48 1.95
CA GLY A 185 -26.36 4.39 1.08
C GLY A 185 -25.23 3.70 0.31
N GLY A 186 -24.99 2.40 0.55
CA GLY A 186 -23.88 1.64 -0.05
C GLY A 186 -22.56 1.83 0.69
N ASN A 187 -22.55 2.43 1.90
CA ASN A 187 -21.35 2.56 2.70
C ASN A 187 -21.08 1.26 3.46
N GLU A 188 -19.85 0.81 3.49
CA GLU A 188 -19.44 -0.35 4.26
C GLU A 188 -19.60 -0.12 5.77
N ILE A 189 -20.04 -1.15 6.48
CA ILE A 189 -20.29 -1.10 7.92
C ILE A 189 -19.19 -1.85 8.65
N VAL A 190 -18.41 -1.14 9.45
CA VAL A 190 -17.39 -1.74 10.33
C VAL A 190 -18.07 -2.72 11.28
N PRO A 191 -17.57 -3.97 11.42
CA PRO A 191 -18.14 -4.95 12.31
C PRO A 191 -18.14 -4.49 13.79
N PRO A 192 -19.07 -5.01 14.62
CA PRO A 192 -19.02 -4.82 16.05
C PRO A 192 -17.67 -5.27 16.63
N LEU A 193 -17.17 -4.57 17.67
CA LEU A 193 -15.86 -4.83 18.28
C LEU A 193 -15.59 -6.32 18.56
N ALA A 194 -16.60 -7.05 19.05
CA ALA A 194 -16.48 -8.47 19.34
C ALA A 194 -16.17 -9.36 18.10
N GLN A 195 -16.28 -8.83 16.90
CA GLN A 195 -16.00 -9.53 15.65
C GLN A 195 -14.71 -9.07 14.98
N LEU A 196 -13.92 -8.18 15.61
CA LEU A 196 -12.68 -7.64 15.07
C LEU A 196 -11.44 -8.47 15.48
N ASP A 197 -11.63 -9.69 15.96
CA ASP A 197 -10.59 -10.60 16.45
C ASP A 197 -9.71 -11.21 15.35
N ARG A 198 -10.00 -10.91 14.08
CA ARG A 198 -9.36 -11.51 12.91
C ARG A 198 -8.91 -10.50 11.86
N ARG A 199 -8.57 -9.29 12.30
CA ARG A 199 -8.13 -8.21 11.41
C ARG A 199 -6.78 -8.45 10.75
N LEU A 200 -5.95 -9.34 11.34
CA LEU A 200 -4.76 -9.86 10.69
C LEU A 200 -4.82 -11.38 10.68
N ARG A 201 -4.41 -12.00 9.56
CA ARG A 201 -4.24 -13.43 9.42
C ARG A 201 -2.76 -13.75 9.32
N ARG A 202 -2.30 -14.70 10.13
CA ARG A 202 -0.91 -15.13 10.16
C ARG A 202 -0.76 -16.51 9.51
N TYR A 203 0.12 -16.60 8.55
CA TYR A 203 0.40 -17.84 7.83
C TYR A 203 1.86 -18.23 7.97
N GLU A 204 2.12 -19.52 8.14
CA GLU A 204 3.41 -20.13 7.86
C GLU A 204 3.42 -20.56 6.40
N VAL A 205 4.40 -20.07 5.65
CA VAL A 205 4.54 -20.38 4.22
C VAL A 205 5.88 -21.03 3.96
N VAL A 206 5.86 -22.13 3.21
CA VAL A 206 7.06 -22.87 2.79
C VAL A 206 7.10 -22.95 1.29
N VAL A 207 8.21 -22.49 0.72
CA VAL A 207 8.51 -22.60 -0.72
C VAL A 207 9.70 -23.55 -0.87
N ASP A 208 9.48 -24.68 -1.53
CA ASP A 208 10.50 -25.68 -1.84
C ASP A 208 10.50 -25.99 -3.34
N GLY A 209 11.55 -25.54 -4.02
CA GLY A 209 11.57 -25.55 -5.48
C GLY A 209 10.38 -24.78 -6.06
N THR A 210 9.51 -25.47 -6.80
CA THR A 210 8.27 -24.89 -7.36
C THR A 210 7.04 -25.16 -6.50
N SER A 211 7.20 -25.82 -5.36
CA SER A 211 6.08 -26.18 -4.46
C SER A 211 5.84 -25.07 -3.45
N LEU A 212 4.57 -24.70 -3.27
CA LEU A 212 4.09 -23.78 -2.25
C LEU A 212 3.22 -24.52 -1.26
N HIS A 213 3.55 -24.43 0.02
CA HIS A 213 2.74 -24.95 1.12
C HIS A 213 2.45 -23.83 2.11
N SER A 214 1.24 -23.75 2.61
CA SER A 214 0.84 -22.75 3.60
C SER A 214 -0.04 -23.35 4.67
N ARG A 215 0.00 -22.74 5.84
CA ARG A 215 -0.87 -23.09 6.97
C ARG A 215 -1.24 -21.82 7.73
N LEU A 216 -2.54 -21.62 8.00
CA LEU A 216 -2.97 -20.59 8.94
C LEU A 216 -2.38 -20.90 10.32
N ALA A 217 -1.58 -19.99 10.84
CA ALA A 217 -0.93 -20.10 12.15
C ALA A 217 -1.71 -19.41 13.26
N GLY A 218 -2.58 -18.46 12.90
CA GLY A 218 -3.42 -17.74 13.85
C GLY A 218 -4.08 -16.49 13.26
N SER A 219 -4.81 -15.79 14.12
CA SER A 219 -5.44 -14.51 13.81
C SER A 219 -5.11 -13.52 14.93
N ILE A 220 -5.06 -12.25 14.55
CA ILE A 220 -4.76 -11.13 15.45
C ILE A 220 -5.86 -10.09 15.31
N GLY A 221 -6.30 -9.53 16.43
CA GLY A 221 -7.26 -8.46 16.52
C GLY A 221 -7.70 -8.30 17.96
N ASP A 222 -7.61 -7.09 18.49
CA ASP A 222 -8.13 -6.76 19.82
C ASP A 222 -9.59 -6.37 19.70
N THR A 223 -10.42 -6.83 20.63
CA THR A 223 -11.87 -6.55 20.63
C THR A 223 -12.27 -5.48 21.63
N SER A 224 -11.29 -4.87 22.32
CA SER A 224 -11.53 -3.71 23.18
C SER A 224 -11.70 -2.44 22.37
N ALA A 225 -12.38 -1.46 22.90
CA ALA A 225 -12.54 -0.16 22.24
C ALA A 225 -11.19 0.55 22.00
N ALA A 226 -10.20 0.29 22.86
CA ALA A 226 -8.88 0.91 22.76
C ALA A 226 -7.97 0.27 21.72
N GLY A 227 -7.98 -1.06 21.62
CA GLY A 227 -7.03 -1.78 20.77
C GLY A 227 -7.59 -2.27 19.44
N ALA A 228 -8.92 -2.20 19.25
CA ALA A 228 -9.55 -2.70 18.04
C ALA A 228 -9.03 -1.99 16.79
N ILE A 229 -8.72 -2.77 15.78
CA ILE A 229 -8.46 -2.28 14.43
C ILE A 229 -9.79 -2.35 13.67
N ARG A 230 -10.27 -1.22 13.18
CA ARG A 230 -11.58 -1.13 12.51
C ARG A 230 -11.44 -1.26 11.00
N ILE A 231 -10.51 -0.49 10.43
CA ILE A 231 -10.20 -0.52 9.00
C ILE A 231 -8.68 -0.68 8.87
N PRO A 232 -8.19 -1.94 8.81
CA PRO A 232 -6.77 -2.22 8.69
C PRO A 232 -6.29 -2.00 7.27
N GLU A 233 -5.30 -1.15 7.13
CA GLU A 233 -4.57 -0.93 5.90
C GLU A 233 -3.22 -1.69 5.92
N SER A 234 -2.12 -0.96 5.83
CA SER A 234 -0.78 -1.52 5.88
C SER A 234 -0.45 -2.15 7.23
N VAL A 235 0.39 -3.16 7.19
CA VAL A 235 0.96 -3.82 8.37
C VAL A 235 2.47 -3.96 8.20
N TRP A 236 3.22 -3.73 9.28
CA TRP A 236 4.67 -3.94 9.26
C TRP A 236 5.20 -4.41 10.62
N GLY A 237 6.06 -5.45 10.60
CA GLY A 237 6.67 -6.01 11.79
C GLY A 237 8.13 -5.60 11.99
N ASP A 238 8.51 -5.46 13.26
CA ASP A 238 9.90 -5.29 13.71
C ASP A 238 10.22 -6.32 14.81
N PRO A 239 10.60 -7.54 14.44
CA PRO A 239 10.89 -8.60 15.39
C PRO A 239 12.00 -8.25 16.40
N ALA A 240 12.97 -7.40 15.98
CA ALA A 240 14.07 -6.99 16.86
C ALA A 240 13.59 -6.17 18.07
N HIS A 241 12.44 -5.50 17.96
CA HIS A 241 11.82 -4.72 19.04
C HIS A 241 10.49 -5.31 19.49
N ASP A 242 10.17 -6.55 19.05
CA ASP A 242 8.90 -7.22 19.36
C ASP A 242 7.69 -6.32 19.03
N ARG A 243 7.71 -5.65 17.87
CA ARG A 243 6.73 -4.64 17.48
C ARG A 243 6.06 -5.00 16.16
N LEU A 244 4.75 -4.85 16.14
CA LEU A 244 3.90 -4.94 14.96
C LEU A 244 3.07 -3.65 14.91
N LEU A 245 3.17 -2.91 13.81
CA LEU A 245 2.36 -1.73 13.55
C LEU A 245 1.32 -2.04 12.49
N VAL A 246 0.10 -1.57 12.72
CA VAL A 246 -1.01 -1.66 11.77
C VAL A 246 -1.57 -0.27 11.57
N ALA A 247 -1.68 0.18 10.32
CA ALA A 247 -2.35 1.42 9.99
C ALA A 247 -3.85 1.25 10.22
N GLU A 248 -4.41 2.15 11.02
CA GLU A 248 -5.84 2.29 11.27
C GLU A 248 -6.35 3.48 10.48
N GLU A 249 -7.06 3.20 9.42
CA GLU A 249 -7.57 4.20 8.51
C GLU A 249 -8.80 4.93 9.04
N ASP A 250 -9.61 4.27 9.90
CA ASP A 250 -10.89 4.81 10.39
C ASP A 250 -10.75 6.20 11.04
N THR A 251 -11.08 7.23 10.28
CA THR A 251 -11.04 8.63 10.73
C THR A 251 -12.03 8.91 11.86
N ARG A 252 -13.13 8.15 11.96
CA ARG A 252 -14.18 8.34 12.98
C ARG A 252 -13.71 7.94 14.37
N SER A 253 -12.89 6.90 14.48
CA SER A 253 -12.28 6.46 15.75
C SER A 253 -10.90 7.07 16.01
N GLY A 254 -10.35 7.79 15.04
CA GLY A 254 -9.04 8.41 15.07
C GLY A 254 -7.99 7.56 14.37
N THR A 255 -7.58 8.04 13.20
CA THR A 255 -6.51 7.44 12.40
C THR A 255 -5.17 7.46 13.15
N ALA A 256 -4.45 6.34 13.15
CA ALA A 256 -3.22 6.14 13.90
C ALA A 256 -2.55 4.82 13.51
N LEU A 257 -1.37 4.54 14.06
CA LEU A 257 -0.78 3.19 14.00
C LEU A 257 -1.12 2.47 15.31
N ARG A 258 -1.82 1.35 15.22
CA ARG A 258 -2.06 0.47 16.36
C ARG A 258 -0.80 -0.34 16.66
N GLU A 259 -0.27 -0.25 17.89
CA GLU A 259 0.93 -0.99 18.28
C GLU A 259 0.58 -2.30 18.99
N TYR A 260 1.00 -3.41 18.36
CA TYR A 260 0.91 -4.77 18.89
C TYR A 260 2.31 -5.33 19.15
N ASP A 261 2.43 -6.37 19.98
CA ASP A 261 3.62 -7.21 20.00
C ASP A 261 3.60 -8.23 18.83
N MET A 262 4.72 -8.89 18.56
CA MET A 262 4.80 -9.89 17.49
C MET A 262 3.95 -11.14 17.77
N ALA A 263 3.49 -11.35 19.00
CA ALA A 263 2.52 -12.38 19.35
C ALA A 263 1.06 -11.94 19.10
N GLY A 264 0.83 -10.68 18.69
CA GLY A 264 -0.50 -10.17 18.34
C GLY A 264 -1.28 -9.61 19.51
N ARG A 265 -0.63 -9.19 20.62
CA ARG A 265 -1.29 -8.56 21.75
C ARG A 265 -1.13 -7.04 21.65
N TYR A 266 -2.24 -6.32 21.76
CA TYR A 266 -2.23 -4.86 21.78
C TYR A 266 -1.40 -4.32 22.98
N ARG A 267 -0.55 -3.34 22.72
CA ARG A 267 0.38 -2.79 23.71
C ARG A 267 -0.18 -1.60 24.50
N GLY A 268 -1.47 -1.26 24.31
CA GLY A 268 -2.10 -0.14 24.98
C GLY A 268 -1.63 1.23 24.48
N ARG A 269 -1.09 1.30 23.26
CA ARG A 269 -0.56 2.53 22.69
C ARG A 269 -0.86 2.64 21.20
N ASP A 270 -1.33 3.84 20.81
CA ASP A 270 -1.50 4.25 19.44
C ASP A 270 -0.43 5.28 19.08
N ILE A 271 0.31 5.02 18.02
CA ILE A 271 1.35 5.91 17.54
C ILE A 271 0.73 6.93 16.59
N GLY A 272 0.99 8.20 16.82
CA GLY A 272 0.56 9.27 15.94
C GLY A 272 -0.90 9.68 16.05
N LEU A 273 -1.65 9.17 17.03
CA LEU A 273 -3.01 9.65 17.31
C LEU A 273 -3.01 11.17 17.53
N GLY A 274 -3.77 11.90 16.71
CA GLY A 274 -3.79 13.36 16.67
C GLY A 274 -2.60 14.01 15.96
N VAL A 275 -1.58 13.23 15.53
CA VAL A 275 -0.51 13.67 14.62
C VAL A 275 -0.95 13.53 13.17
N PHE A 276 -1.47 12.36 12.79
CA PHE A 276 -2.14 12.18 11.50
C PHE A 276 -3.33 13.14 11.38
N LYS A 277 -3.49 13.74 10.21
CA LYS A 277 -4.52 14.75 9.92
C LYS A 277 -5.41 14.34 8.76
N ALA A 278 -4.99 13.35 7.99
CA ALA A 278 -5.78 12.68 6.98
C ALA A 278 -5.95 11.21 7.38
N GLN A 279 -5.37 10.26 6.64
CA GLN A 279 -5.50 8.84 6.93
C GLN A 279 -4.11 8.20 7.06
N ALA A 280 -3.97 7.31 8.06
CA ALA A 280 -2.76 6.52 8.24
C ALA A 280 -2.79 5.33 7.29
N GLU A 281 -1.86 5.30 6.34
CA GLU A 281 -1.79 4.35 5.25
C GLU A 281 -0.49 3.53 5.29
N GLY A 282 0.34 3.67 4.27
CA GLY A 282 1.57 2.92 4.09
C GLY A 282 2.53 2.98 5.28
N ILE A 283 3.18 1.85 5.58
CA ILE A 283 4.19 1.72 6.63
C ILE A 283 5.46 1.14 6.02
N ALA A 284 6.61 1.73 6.31
CA ALA A 284 7.93 1.20 5.98
C ALA A 284 8.91 1.36 7.14
N LEU A 285 9.95 0.52 7.18
CA LEU A 285 10.94 0.53 8.25
C LEU A 285 12.36 0.60 7.68
N LYS A 286 13.09 1.65 8.03
CA LYS A 286 14.55 1.73 7.87
C LYS A 286 15.21 1.09 9.08
N GLN A 287 15.95 0.01 8.85
CA GLN A 287 16.61 -0.75 9.90
C GLN A 287 18.11 -0.51 9.86
N CYS A 288 18.71 -0.13 10.98
CA CYS A 288 20.15 -0.13 11.16
C CYS A 288 20.58 -1.40 11.91
N LYS A 289 21.81 -1.85 11.68
CA LYS A 289 22.36 -3.08 12.28
C LYS A 289 22.46 -3.02 13.80
N ASP A 290 22.64 -1.83 14.38
CA ASP A 290 22.68 -1.61 15.84
C ASP A 290 21.30 -1.59 16.49
N GLY A 291 20.23 -1.84 15.73
CA GLY A 291 18.85 -1.79 16.18
C GLY A 291 18.24 -0.38 16.18
N SER A 292 19.00 0.67 15.81
CA SER A 292 18.44 1.99 15.53
C SER A 292 17.74 2.03 14.17
N GLY A 293 17.20 3.17 13.78
CA GLY A 293 16.54 3.37 12.49
C GLY A 293 15.29 4.22 12.60
N TYR A 294 14.45 4.13 11.57
CA TYR A 294 13.29 4.99 11.45
C TYR A 294 12.10 4.27 10.84
N TRP A 295 10.92 4.50 11.38
CA TRP A 295 9.67 4.21 10.72
C TRP A 295 9.27 5.37 9.82
N ILE A 296 8.74 5.07 8.65
CA ILE A 296 8.13 6.03 7.74
C ILE A 296 6.68 5.61 7.54
N THR A 297 5.75 6.56 7.66
CA THR A 297 4.31 6.28 7.57
C THR A 297 3.62 7.37 6.77
N THR A 298 2.65 6.97 5.96
CA THR A 298 1.86 7.89 5.14
C THR A 298 0.74 8.52 5.96
N ASP A 299 0.54 9.81 5.80
CA ASP A 299 -0.67 10.57 6.13
C ASP A 299 -1.25 11.06 4.80
N GLN A 300 -2.35 10.44 4.34
CA GLN A 300 -2.84 10.49 2.97
C GLN A 300 -3.65 11.76 2.69
N PHE A 301 -2.97 12.85 2.43
CA PHE A 301 -3.63 14.04 1.89
C PHE A 301 -3.79 13.95 0.37
N LYS A 302 -4.86 14.51 -0.16
CA LYS A 302 -5.20 14.39 -1.58
C LYS A 302 -4.33 15.26 -2.49
N ASP A 303 -3.92 16.45 -2.06
CA ASP A 303 -3.03 17.32 -2.86
C ASP A 303 -1.56 16.92 -2.78
N ARG A 304 -1.09 16.45 -1.64
CA ARG A 304 0.26 15.89 -1.41
C ARG A 304 0.27 15.03 -0.15
N SER A 305 0.78 13.82 -0.25
CA SER A 305 0.95 12.97 0.92
C SER A 305 2.05 13.48 1.84
N LEU A 306 1.81 13.35 3.13
CA LEU A 306 2.77 13.68 4.16
C LEU A 306 3.36 12.38 4.72
N PHE A 307 4.67 12.28 4.77
CA PHE A 307 5.37 11.12 5.30
C PHE A 307 5.96 11.46 6.66
N HIS A 308 5.36 10.91 7.72
CA HIS A 308 5.87 11.05 9.08
C HIS A 308 7.05 10.10 9.31
N VAL A 309 8.06 10.59 10.01
CA VAL A 309 9.24 9.80 10.40
C VAL A 309 9.31 9.69 11.91
N TRP A 310 9.45 8.44 12.39
CA TRP A 310 9.50 8.12 13.80
C TRP A 310 10.79 7.40 14.14
N ASP A 311 11.37 7.68 15.31
CA ASP A 311 12.50 6.91 15.83
C ASP A 311 12.10 5.44 16.04
N ARG A 312 12.87 4.51 15.53
CA ARG A 312 12.54 3.08 15.54
C ARG A 312 12.34 2.51 16.94
N ARG A 313 13.12 2.95 17.93
CA ARG A 313 13.09 2.40 19.29
C ARG A 313 12.01 3.04 20.13
N SER A 314 12.02 4.36 20.22
CA SER A 314 11.16 5.13 21.11
C SER A 314 9.77 5.43 20.54
N MET A 315 9.61 5.37 19.21
CA MET A 315 8.45 5.86 18.48
C MET A 315 8.22 7.37 18.66
N ALA A 316 9.26 8.11 19.02
CA ALA A 316 9.20 9.57 19.03
C ALA A 316 9.09 10.09 17.59
N HIS A 317 8.17 11.04 17.37
CA HIS A 317 8.05 11.73 16.08
C HIS A 317 9.30 12.58 15.84
N VAL A 318 10.04 12.29 14.78
CA VAL A 318 11.29 12.98 14.41
C VAL A 318 11.00 14.17 13.51
N GLY A 319 10.02 14.05 12.63
CA GLY A 319 9.63 15.06 11.66
C GLY A 319 8.78 14.46 10.55
N ALA A 320 8.50 15.28 9.56
CA ALA A 320 7.74 14.85 8.39
C ALA A 320 8.30 15.48 7.11
N PHE A 321 8.11 14.81 5.97
CA PHE A 321 8.41 15.36 4.65
C PHE A 321 7.26 15.11 3.68
N ALA A 322 7.17 15.94 2.66
CA ALA A 322 6.28 15.74 1.52
C ALA A 322 7.07 15.89 0.22
N GLY A 323 6.59 15.25 -0.83
CA GLY A 323 7.09 15.46 -2.19
C GLY A 323 6.71 16.85 -2.74
N LYS A 324 7.14 17.13 -3.95
CA LYS A 324 6.63 18.25 -4.73
C LYS A 324 5.33 17.92 -5.45
N VAL A 325 5.13 16.65 -5.78
CA VAL A 325 4.04 16.16 -6.62
C VAL A 325 3.27 15.01 -5.94
N VAL A 326 3.96 14.02 -5.36
CA VAL A 326 3.34 12.81 -4.79
C VAL A 326 2.26 13.18 -3.76
N GLY A 327 1.06 12.72 -4.01
CA GLY A 327 -0.14 12.91 -3.19
C GLY A 327 -1.09 11.73 -3.30
N ASN A 328 -2.10 11.65 -2.45
CA ASN A 328 -3.07 10.56 -2.41
C ASN A 328 -2.37 9.19 -2.43
N THR A 329 -1.51 8.94 -1.44
CA THR A 329 -0.62 7.77 -1.40
C THR A 329 -1.20 6.70 -0.48
N ASP A 330 -1.55 5.54 -1.03
CA ASP A 330 -1.87 4.33 -0.29
C ASP A 330 -0.57 3.61 0.10
N GLY A 331 0.04 2.90 -0.83
CA GLY A 331 1.21 2.08 -0.58
C GLY A 331 2.55 2.80 -0.71
N ILE A 332 3.49 2.38 0.12
CA ILE A 332 4.89 2.81 0.09
C ILE A 332 5.84 1.62 0.17
N TRP A 333 7.07 1.81 -0.30
CA TRP A 333 8.15 0.83 -0.16
C TRP A 333 9.48 1.50 0.11
N LEU A 334 10.24 0.97 1.06
CA LEU A 334 11.61 1.40 1.30
C LEU A 334 12.59 0.26 0.97
N HIS A 335 13.33 0.42 -0.13
CA HIS A 335 14.48 -0.43 -0.39
C HIS A 335 15.71 0.13 0.33
N GLN A 336 16.31 -0.68 1.19
CA GLN A 336 17.41 -0.23 2.06
C GLN A 336 18.78 -0.49 1.46
N GLY A 337 18.87 -1.41 0.49
CA GLY A 337 20.09 -1.75 -0.22
C GLY A 337 20.51 -0.65 -1.20
N ALA A 338 21.77 -0.74 -1.64
CA ALA A 338 22.25 0.13 -2.71
C ALA A 338 21.75 -0.37 -4.06
N THR A 339 21.40 0.58 -4.92
CA THR A 339 21.23 0.37 -6.35
C THR A 339 22.20 1.30 -7.09
N PRO A 340 22.41 1.15 -8.41
CA PRO A 340 23.28 2.03 -9.17
C PRO A 340 22.99 3.53 -8.98
N ARG A 341 21.72 3.91 -8.88
CA ARG A 341 21.32 5.30 -8.68
C ARG A 341 21.21 5.71 -7.22
N PHE A 342 20.79 4.79 -6.34
CA PHE A 342 20.47 5.06 -4.95
C PHE A 342 21.41 4.32 -3.98
N PRO A 343 22.62 4.83 -3.72
CA PRO A 343 23.63 4.10 -2.97
C PRO A 343 23.31 3.89 -1.47
N GLN A 344 22.31 4.60 -0.92
CA GLN A 344 21.84 4.42 0.47
C GLN A 344 20.39 3.95 0.57
N GLY A 345 19.80 3.55 -0.56
CA GLY A 345 18.42 3.12 -0.67
C GLY A 345 17.50 4.16 -1.27
N VAL A 346 16.28 3.73 -1.55
CA VAL A 346 15.24 4.52 -2.21
C VAL A 346 13.89 4.28 -1.54
N PHE A 347 13.13 5.36 -1.37
CA PHE A 347 11.77 5.33 -0.91
C PHE A 347 10.83 5.56 -2.09
N TYR A 348 9.88 4.63 -2.28
CA TYR A 348 8.85 4.71 -3.30
C TYR A 348 7.50 4.97 -2.64
N ALA A 349 6.68 5.81 -3.28
CA ALA A 349 5.33 6.12 -2.83
C ALA A 349 4.39 6.22 -4.04
N VAL A 350 3.22 5.63 -3.93
CA VAL A 350 2.18 5.75 -4.95
C VAL A 350 1.74 7.22 -5.08
N HIS A 351 1.40 7.63 -6.28
CA HIS A 351 0.89 8.96 -6.58
C HIS A 351 -0.44 8.86 -7.30
N ASP A 352 -1.48 9.35 -6.61
CA ASP A 352 -2.82 9.63 -7.13
C ASP A 352 -3.42 8.45 -7.92
N ASP A 353 -3.21 7.22 -7.39
CA ASP A 353 -3.66 5.96 -8.00
C ASP A 353 -3.18 5.73 -9.44
N MET A 354 -2.21 6.51 -9.92
CA MET A 354 -1.78 6.49 -11.32
C MET A 354 -0.35 6.02 -11.55
N GLY A 355 0.52 6.14 -10.55
CA GLY A 355 1.93 5.80 -10.72
C GLY A 355 2.71 5.84 -9.41
N VAL A 356 4.04 5.79 -9.50
CA VAL A 356 4.93 5.74 -8.34
C VAL A 356 5.99 6.83 -8.41
N GLY A 357 6.16 7.59 -7.33
CA GLY A 357 7.27 8.52 -7.13
C GLY A 357 8.42 7.86 -6.38
N ALA A 358 9.65 8.22 -6.72
CA ALA A 358 10.86 7.75 -6.04
C ALA A 358 11.60 8.90 -5.36
N PHE A 359 12.08 8.65 -4.15
CA PHE A 359 12.87 9.60 -3.35
C PHE A 359 14.19 8.97 -2.94
N ASP A 360 15.29 9.69 -3.11
CA ASP A 360 16.59 9.25 -2.60
C ASP A 360 16.60 9.32 -1.07
N TRP A 361 16.97 8.23 -0.41
CA TRP A 361 17.05 8.21 1.05
C TRP A 361 17.99 9.29 1.60
N ARG A 362 19.06 9.62 0.88
CA ARG A 362 20.01 10.67 1.27
C ARG A 362 19.35 12.03 1.39
N ASP A 363 18.43 12.35 0.48
CA ASP A 363 17.74 13.63 0.46
C ASP A 363 16.71 13.72 1.61
N ILE A 364 16.01 12.62 1.89
CA ILE A 364 15.12 12.51 3.06
C ILE A 364 15.92 12.68 4.35
N ALA A 365 17.01 11.94 4.49
CA ALA A 365 17.86 11.99 5.67
C ALA A 365 18.47 13.38 5.90
N ALA A 366 18.94 14.04 4.84
CA ALA A 366 19.49 15.39 4.90
C ALA A 366 18.42 16.43 5.29
N ALA A 367 17.22 16.36 4.67
CA ALA A 367 16.13 17.29 4.93
C ALA A 367 15.64 17.24 6.38
N LEU A 368 15.60 16.05 6.97
CA LEU A 368 15.14 15.82 8.34
C LEU A 368 16.30 15.73 9.35
N LYS A 369 17.55 15.87 8.91
CA LYS A 369 18.77 15.75 9.73
C LYS A 369 18.82 14.43 10.50
N LEU A 370 18.42 13.34 9.83
CA LEU A 370 18.44 12.01 10.42
C LEU A 370 19.87 11.53 10.64
N ALA A 371 20.10 10.84 11.75
CA ALA A 371 21.38 10.17 11.98
C ALA A 371 21.59 9.04 10.93
N ALA A 372 22.80 8.95 10.42
CA ALA A 372 23.17 7.83 9.56
C ALA A 372 23.15 6.52 10.35
N CYS A 373 22.83 5.41 9.69
CA CYS A 373 23.06 4.10 10.27
C CYS A 373 24.55 3.93 10.57
N PRO A 374 24.94 3.48 11.77
CA PRO A 374 26.34 3.19 12.06
C PRO A 374 26.91 2.17 11.06
N GLU A 375 28.08 2.45 10.54
CA GLU A 375 28.86 1.49 9.78
C GLU A 375 29.27 0.34 10.72
N SER A 376 29.13 -0.90 10.27
CA SER A 376 29.46 -2.09 11.06
C SER A 376 30.94 -2.44 10.94
#